data_5ce7264ea7ea5d14a93109411e97b630
#
_entry.id   5ce7264ea7ea5d14a93109411e97b630
#
_cell.length_a   1.000
_cell.length_b   1.000
_cell.length_c   1.000
_cell.angle_alpha   90.00
_cell.angle_beta   90.00
_cell.angle_gamma   90.00
#
_symmetry.space_group_name_H-M   'P 1'
#
loop_
_entity.id
_entity.type
_entity.pdbx_description
1 polymer ?
#
loop_
_entity_poly.entity_id
_entity_poly.type
_entity_poly.pdbx_seq_one_letter_code
_entity_poly.pdbx_strand_id
1 'polypeptide(L)'
;ITLVLAVIFGSLAGVKALDASVYAVKSRLAAGTWVKVAVTSGGMHFIPEGTLRSWGFSDPSKVKIYGYGGRRLPNLLGNSYLDDLPQTPSEMVAGNGLYFYAEGPKWWKSTSKGCNAPVSNPFTRQGYYFLSDSDPGERLTPQPIGDGAEPREDMMEFKDKVCHEVDMVSPGEAGFLLLGEDFKYTPSQKFPLILPDPVKGGTVNMEVSFVSLSKSGQTELSLTVDGQALPGPDKIKSTDDKYSHGLELVARKEFQLNGDAAVIGIDHRAVSTVVRANLNYISLTYPRNLRLPSDKWLYFSLRAGYVCLDGASSSTRVWDVTDPLQVSRMNVSVAGGKAAWTTPYAAVERSYAAWEPAGSLPQPAYVETVRNQNLHAKPVPEMVIVTPSEWRSQADRLADFHRGD
;
A
#
# COMPACT_ATOMS: atom_id res chain seq x y z
N ILE A 1 -30.60 -5.02 57.61
CA ILE A 1 -29.45 -4.90 56.68
C ILE A 1 -29.68 -5.91 55.57
N THR A 2 -30.25 -5.44 54.46
CA THR A 2 -30.58 -6.29 53.29
C THR A 2 -29.47 -6.11 52.26
N LEU A 3 -28.71 -7.17 52.03
CA LEU A 3 -27.64 -7.21 51.00
C LEU A 3 -28.28 -7.39 49.62
N VAL A 4 -28.24 -6.38 48.78
CA VAL A 4 -28.65 -6.48 47.36
C VAL A 4 -27.46 -6.98 46.56
N LEU A 5 -27.53 -8.23 46.13
CA LEU A 5 -26.56 -8.82 45.20
C LEU A 5 -26.93 -8.36 43.80
N ALA A 6 -26.22 -7.37 43.24
CA ALA A 6 -26.35 -6.98 41.84
C ALA A 6 -25.57 -7.98 40.98
N VAL A 7 -26.28 -8.90 40.34
CA VAL A 7 -25.73 -9.77 39.30
C VAL A 7 -25.60 -8.93 38.03
N ILE A 8 -24.39 -8.51 37.70
CA ILE A 8 -24.09 -7.89 36.42
C ILE A 8 -24.06 -9.02 35.37
N PHE A 9 -25.15 -9.20 34.64
CA PHE A 9 -25.13 -9.92 33.39
C PHE A 9 -24.40 -9.04 32.37
N GLY A 10 -23.07 -9.17 32.33
CA GLY A 10 -22.30 -8.73 31.20
C GLY A 10 -22.80 -9.50 29.98
N SER A 11 -23.42 -8.82 29.04
CA SER A 11 -23.68 -9.38 27.72
C SER A 11 -22.33 -9.81 27.12
N LEU A 12 -22.04 -11.08 27.17
CA LEU A 12 -21.07 -11.73 26.29
C LEU A 12 -21.62 -11.48 24.88
N ALA A 13 -21.20 -10.37 24.27
CA ALA A 13 -21.26 -10.26 22.83
C ALA A 13 -20.35 -11.38 22.34
N GLY A 14 -20.95 -12.55 22.08
CA GLY A 14 -20.26 -13.69 21.52
C GLY A 14 -19.61 -13.21 20.24
N VAL A 15 -18.28 -13.30 20.17
CA VAL A 15 -17.56 -13.19 18.90
C VAL A 15 -18.20 -14.25 18.03
N LYS A 16 -19.08 -13.82 17.11
CA LYS A 16 -19.63 -14.75 16.13
C LYS A 16 -18.46 -15.22 15.28
N ALA A 17 -18.08 -16.49 15.45
CA ALA A 17 -17.25 -17.15 14.46
C ALA A 17 -17.89 -16.94 13.08
N LEU A 18 -17.08 -16.72 12.07
CA LEU A 18 -17.59 -16.65 10.68
C LEU A 18 -18.32 -17.96 10.39
N ASP A 19 -19.41 -17.88 9.65
CA ASP A 19 -20.17 -19.06 9.22
C ASP A 19 -19.24 -19.99 8.44
N ALA A 20 -19.31 -21.30 8.69
CA ALA A 20 -18.47 -22.28 8.00
C ALA A 20 -18.64 -22.24 6.47
N SER A 21 -19.78 -21.76 5.98
CA SER A 21 -20.06 -21.62 4.55
C SER A 21 -19.19 -20.54 3.85
N VAL A 22 -18.56 -19.60 4.60
CA VAL A 22 -17.68 -18.59 4.01
C VAL A 22 -16.24 -19.09 3.81
N TYR A 23 -15.92 -20.30 4.31
CA TYR A 23 -14.59 -20.89 4.14
C TYR A 23 -14.56 -21.85 2.96
N ALA A 24 -13.48 -21.77 2.17
CA ALA A 24 -13.23 -22.74 1.11
C ALA A 24 -12.99 -24.13 1.71
N VAL A 25 -13.65 -25.16 1.16
CA VAL A 25 -13.47 -26.56 1.59
C VAL A 25 -12.21 -27.22 1.01
N LYS A 26 -11.55 -26.53 0.07
CA LYS A 26 -10.34 -27.01 -0.61
C LYS A 26 -9.48 -25.82 -0.98
N SER A 27 -8.18 -25.89 -0.65
CA SER A 27 -7.21 -24.85 -1.03
C SER A 27 -7.00 -24.80 -2.55
N ARG A 28 -6.90 -23.60 -3.14
CA ARG A 28 -6.51 -23.43 -4.56
C ARG A 28 -5.17 -24.09 -4.85
N LEU A 29 -4.23 -24.00 -3.92
CA LEU A 29 -2.91 -24.62 -3.99
C LEU A 29 -2.92 -26.16 -3.85
N ALA A 30 -4.08 -26.82 -3.80
CA ALA A 30 -4.17 -28.26 -3.57
C ALA A 30 -3.61 -29.11 -4.71
N ALA A 31 -3.59 -28.59 -5.93
CA ALA A 31 -3.06 -29.28 -7.11
C ALA A 31 -2.59 -28.27 -8.17
N GLY A 32 -1.84 -28.76 -9.15
CA GLY A 32 -1.37 -27.98 -10.30
C GLY A 32 0.01 -27.36 -10.09
N THR A 33 0.43 -26.58 -11.09
CA THR A 33 1.69 -25.83 -11.06
C THR A 33 1.43 -24.41 -10.52
N TRP A 34 2.17 -24.05 -9.48
CA TRP A 34 2.05 -22.75 -8.84
C TRP A 34 3.42 -22.10 -8.70
N VAL A 35 3.53 -20.85 -9.16
CA VAL A 35 4.75 -20.04 -9.01
C VAL A 35 4.43 -18.83 -8.14
N LYS A 36 5.21 -18.62 -7.09
CA LYS A 36 5.14 -17.45 -6.21
C LYS A 36 6.06 -16.37 -6.75
N VAL A 37 5.56 -15.17 -6.84
CA VAL A 37 6.31 -13.98 -7.26
C VAL A 37 6.16 -12.85 -6.23
N ALA A 38 7.15 -11.96 -6.20
CA ALA A 38 7.20 -10.82 -5.30
C ALA A 38 7.15 -9.49 -6.05
N VAL A 39 6.44 -8.53 -5.49
CA VAL A 39 6.41 -7.12 -5.93
C VAL A 39 6.87 -6.22 -4.78
N THR A 40 7.63 -5.18 -5.08
CA THR A 40 8.15 -4.22 -4.09
C THR A 40 7.38 -2.91 -4.06
N SER A 41 6.54 -2.66 -5.07
CA SER A 41 5.72 -1.45 -5.20
C SER A 41 4.31 -1.80 -5.65
N GLY A 42 3.36 -0.90 -5.39
CA GLY A 42 2.04 -0.93 -6.03
C GLY A 42 2.09 -0.34 -7.43
N GLY A 43 1.13 -0.68 -8.27
CA GLY A 43 1.00 -0.16 -9.64
C GLY A 43 0.91 -1.25 -10.71
N MET A 44 0.99 -0.81 -11.96
CA MET A 44 0.99 -1.75 -13.09
C MET A 44 2.28 -2.56 -13.12
N HIS A 45 2.12 -3.85 -13.35
CA HIS A 45 3.22 -4.81 -13.49
C HIS A 45 3.06 -5.60 -14.79
N PHE A 46 4.18 -6.07 -15.30
CA PHE A 46 4.27 -6.80 -16.55
C PHE A 46 5.12 -8.06 -16.41
N ILE A 47 4.69 -9.16 -17.00
CA ILE A 47 5.46 -10.41 -17.06
C ILE A 47 5.54 -10.84 -18.53
N PRO A 48 6.74 -10.78 -19.16
CA PRO A 48 6.93 -11.22 -20.54
C PRO A 48 6.53 -12.69 -20.75
N GLU A 49 6.00 -13.04 -21.92
CA GLU A 49 5.69 -14.44 -22.25
C GLU A 49 6.91 -15.37 -22.11
N GLY A 50 8.11 -14.89 -22.51
CA GLY A 50 9.34 -15.64 -22.36
C GLY A 50 9.68 -15.95 -20.90
N THR A 51 9.42 -15.00 -20.01
CA THR A 51 9.59 -15.16 -18.56
C THR A 51 8.61 -16.18 -18.00
N LEU A 52 7.33 -16.13 -18.39
CA LEU A 52 6.34 -17.14 -17.99
C LEU A 52 6.75 -18.54 -18.44
N ARG A 53 7.26 -18.69 -19.66
CA ARG A 53 7.79 -19.97 -20.16
C ARG A 53 8.98 -20.46 -19.34
N SER A 54 9.91 -19.56 -18.98
CA SER A 54 11.08 -19.90 -18.14
C SER A 54 10.70 -20.34 -16.74
N TRP A 55 9.53 -19.92 -16.25
CA TRP A 55 8.97 -20.34 -14.95
C TRP A 55 8.17 -21.65 -15.02
N GLY A 56 8.12 -22.30 -16.20
CA GLY A 56 7.53 -23.62 -16.38
C GLY A 56 6.12 -23.63 -16.99
N PHE A 57 5.58 -22.48 -17.41
CA PHE A 57 4.28 -22.41 -18.07
C PHE A 57 4.42 -22.63 -19.58
N SER A 58 3.98 -23.79 -20.07
CA SER A 58 4.06 -24.15 -21.49
C SER A 58 3.17 -23.26 -22.36
N ASP A 59 2.03 -22.84 -21.85
CA ASP A 59 1.08 -21.95 -22.50
C ASP A 59 0.82 -20.68 -21.66
N PRO A 60 1.59 -19.59 -21.87
CA PRO A 60 1.42 -18.34 -21.16
C PRO A 60 0.00 -17.76 -21.25
N SER A 61 -0.73 -18.06 -22.33
CA SER A 61 -2.10 -17.56 -22.52
C SER A 61 -3.07 -18.05 -21.46
N LYS A 62 -2.79 -19.17 -20.79
CA LYS A 62 -3.60 -19.76 -19.73
C LYS A 62 -3.24 -19.28 -18.32
N VAL A 63 -2.10 -18.62 -18.17
CA VAL A 63 -1.62 -18.20 -16.84
C VAL A 63 -2.54 -17.15 -16.24
N LYS A 64 -2.93 -17.36 -14.99
CA LYS A 64 -3.74 -16.48 -14.17
C LYS A 64 -2.96 -16.03 -12.94
N ILE A 65 -3.35 -14.91 -12.36
CA ILE A 65 -2.71 -14.32 -11.17
C ILE A 65 -3.68 -14.41 -10.00
N TYR A 66 -3.13 -14.69 -8.81
CA TYR A 66 -3.89 -14.84 -7.57
C TYR A 66 -3.15 -14.15 -6.42
N GLY A 67 -3.88 -13.65 -5.44
CA GLY A 67 -3.31 -13.14 -4.20
C GLY A 67 -3.81 -11.77 -3.79
N TYR A 68 -3.27 -11.29 -2.67
CA TYR A 68 -3.67 -10.04 -2.01
C TYR A 68 -2.63 -8.95 -2.11
N GLY A 69 -1.47 -9.24 -2.70
CA GLY A 69 -0.35 -8.30 -2.74
C GLY A 69 0.34 -8.10 -1.39
N GLY A 70 0.72 -6.85 -1.11
CA GLY A 70 1.57 -6.49 0.03
C GLY A 70 0.86 -5.74 1.15
N ARG A 71 -0.43 -5.45 1.06
CA ARG A 71 -1.15 -4.79 2.15
C ARG A 71 -1.27 -5.71 3.37
N ARG A 72 -1.26 -5.10 4.56
CA ARG A 72 -1.50 -5.83 5.80
C ARG A 72 -2.92 -6.37 5.84
N LEU A 73 -3.06 -7.64 6.16
CA LEU A 73 -4.37 -8.23 6.42
C LEU A 73 -5.03 -7.60 7.67
N PRO A 74 -6.38 -7.57 7.73
CA PRO A 74 -7.08 -7.09 8.90
C PRO A 74 -6.70 -7.87 10.17
N ASN A 75 -6.57 -7.19 11.31
CA ASN A 75 -6.30 -7.86 12.58
C ASN A 75 -7.52 -8.62 13.12
N LEU A 76 -8.71 -8.20 12.71
CA LEU A 76 -9.98 -8.79 13.12
C LEU A 76 -10.64 -9.42 11.91
N LEU A 77 -11.19 -10.62 12.09
CA LEU A 77 -12.06 -11.25 11.12
C LEU A 77 -13.37 -10.44 11.04
N GLY A 78 -13.84 -10.20 9.83
CA GLY A 78 -15.05 -9.42 9.58
C GLY A 78 -15.59 -9.70 8.18
N ASN A 79 -16.59 -8.94 7.76
CA ASN A 79 -17.26 -9.11 6.45
C ASN A 79 -16.34 -8.91 5.24
N SER A 80 -15.17 -8.29 5.44
CA SER A 80 -14.13 -8.11 4.42
C SER A 80 -13.05 -9.21 4.44
N TYR A 81 -13.23 -10.25 5.25
CA TYR A 81 -12.31 -11.38 5.25
C TYR A 81 -12.40 -12.12 3.91
N LEU A 82 -11.24 -12.28 3.30
CA LEU A 82 -11.10 -13.05 2.07
C LEU A 82 -10.46 -14.40 2.42
N ASP A 83 -11.15 -15.47 2.09
CA ASP A 83 -10.66 -16.82 2.28
C ASP A 83 -9.92 -17.29 1.03
N ASP A 84 -8.83 -18.04 1.23
CA ASP A 84 -7.94 -18.54 0.17
C ASP A 84 -7.39 -17.42 -0.75
N LEU A 85 -6.94 -17.74 -1.95
CA LEU A 85 -6.33 -16.83 -2.91
C LEU A 85 -7.36 -16.32 -3.92
N PRO A 86 -7.76 -15.03 -3.89
CA PRO A 86 -8.61 -14.48 -4.93
C PRO A 86 -7.85 -14.39 -6.25
N GLN A 87 -8.57 -14.53 -7.36
CA GLN A 87 -7.99 -14.25 -8.66
C GLN A 87 -7.89 -12.74 -8.86
N THR A 88 -6.69 -12.27 -9.24
CA THR A 88 -6.41 -10.87 -9.58
C THR A 88 -6.70 -10.64 -11.06
N PRO A 89 -7.50 -9.62 -11.43
CA PRO A 89 -7.73 -9.29 -12.83
C PRO A 89 -6.45 -8.99 -13.59
N SER A 90 -6.33 -9.53 -14.80
CA SER A 90 -5.13 -9.40 -15.61
C SER A 90 -5.44 -9.46 -17.10
N GLU A 91 -4.57 -8.91 -17.93
CA GLU A 91 -4.72 -8.91 -19.38
C GLU A 91 -3.50 -9.53 -20.06
N MET A 92 -3.73 -10.52 -20.89
CA MET A 92 -2.68 -11.07 -21.77
C MET A 92 -2.68 -10.32 -23.09
N VAL A 93 -1.57 -9.71 -23.43
CA VAL A 93 -1.33 -9.11 -24.76
C VAL A 93 -0.48 -10.08 -25.56
N ALA A 94 -1.07 -10.67 -26.60
CA ALA A 94 -0.44 -11.70 -27.42
C ALA A 94 0.91 -11.19 -28.01
N GLY A 95 1.94 -12.03 -27.94
CA GLY A 95 3.29 -11.70 -28.39
C GLY A 95 4.05 -10.75 -27.45
N ASN A 96 3.46 -10.34 -26.34
CA ASN A 96 4.10 -9.46 -25.36
C ASN A 96 4.13 -10.13 -23.97
N GLY A 97 3.00 -10.22 -23.27
CA GLY A 97 2.93 -10.86 -21.97
C GLY A 97 1.71 -10.50 -21.16
N LEU A 98 1.79 -10.77 -19.86
CA LEU A 98 0.72 -10.65 -18.88
C LEU A 98 0.84 -9.35 -18.08
N TYR A 99 -0.22 -8.56 -18.07
CA TYR A 99 -0.32 -7.28 -17.35
C TYR A 99 -1.33 -7.37 -16.22
N PHE A 100 -0.99 -6.79 -15.08
CA PHE A 100 -1.89 -6.71 -13.93
C PHE A 100 -1.56 -5.52 -13.02
N TYR A 101 -2.53 -5.09 -12.24
CA TYR A 101 -2.32 -4.11 -11.19
C TYR A 101 -1.99 -4.84 -9.88
N ALA A 102 -0.87 -4.48 -9.27
CA ALA A 102 -0.43 -5.06 -8.01
C ALA A 102 -0.58 -4.08 -6.85
N GLU A 103 -0.96 -4.58 -5.68
CA GLU A 103 -0.85 -3.87 -4.42
C GLU A 103 0.51 -4.15 -3.78
N GLY A 104 1.29 -3.09 -3.60
CA GLY A 104 2.58 -3.18 -2.92
C GLY A 104 2.47 -3.16 -1.39
N PRO A 105 3.60 -3.30 -0.67
CA PRO A 105 3.63 -3.24 0.79
C PRO A 105 3.50 -1.82 1.35
N LYS A 106 3.49 -0.81 0.50
CA LYS A 106 3.28 0.60 0.86
C LYS A 106 2.04 1.15 0.20
N TRP A 107 1.27 1.96 0.93
CA TRP A 107 0.08 2.64 0.42
C TRP A 107 -0.10 4.00 1.10
N TRP A 108 -1.09 4.75 0.68
CA TRP A 108 -1.38 6.07 1.22
C TRP A 108 -2.67 6.08 2.03
N LYS A 109 -2.65 6.84 3.12
CA LYS A 109 -3.82 7.14 3.94
C LYS A 109 -4.05 8.64 3.92
N SER A 110 -5.24 9.06 3.51
CA SER A 110 -5.63 10.46 3.63
C SER A 110 -5.70 10.88 5.09
N THR A 111 -5.16 12.04 5.37
CA THR A 111 -5.16 12.67 6.70
C THR A 111 -5.95 13.98 6.66
N SER A 112 -5.62 14.96 7.47
CA SER A 112 -6.31 16.25 7.46
C SER A 112 -5.60 17.28 6.58
N LYS A 113 -6.30 18.38 6.24
CA LYS A 113 -5.77 19.52 5.45
C LYS A 113 -5.20 19.11 4.09
N GLY A 114 -5.81 18.14 3.42
CA GLY A 114 -5.36 17.71 2.09
C GLY A 114 -4.03 16.95 2.06
N CYS A 115 -3.49 16.58 3.23
CA CYS A 115 -2.28 15.77 3.36
C CYS A 115 -2.58 14.27 3.24
N ASN A 116 -1.54 13.50 2.96
CA ASN A 116 -1.57 12.04 2.94
C ASN A 116 -0.35 11.50 3.68
N ALA A 117 -0.56 10.49 4.52
CA ALA A 117 0.49 9.77 5.22
C ALA A 117 0.87 8.51 4.45
N PRO A 118 2.17 8.19 4.29
CA PRO A 118 2.60 6.88 3.84
C PRO A 118 2.28 5.85 4.93
N VAL A 119 1.90 4.64 4.50
CA VAL A 119 1.68 3.49 5.39
C VAL A 119 2.44 2.31 4.84
N SER A 120 3.31 1.73 5.63
CA SER A 120 4.09 0.55 5.28
C SER A 120 3.55 -0.70 5.99
N ASN A 121 3.66 -1.85 5.33
CA ASN A 121 3.42 -3.12 5.98
C ASN A 121 4.57 -3.41 6.96
N PRO A 122 4.32 -3.51 8.27
CA PRO A 122 5.40 -3.68 9.25
C PRO A 122 6.03 -5.08 9.23
N PHE A 123 5.43 -6.04 8.54
CA PHE A 123 5.88 -7.44 8.53
C PHE A 123 6.66 -7.82 7.28
N THR A 124 6.52 -7.06 6.19
CA THR A 124 7.18 -7.38 4.91
C THR A 124 7.43 -6.13 4.09
N ARG A 125 8.50 -6.17 3.31
CA ARG A 125 8.82 -5.15 2.29
C ARG A 125 8.42 -5.59 0.88
N GLN A 126 7.71 -6.71 0.76
CA GLN A 126 7.26 -7.28 -0.51
C GLN A 126 5.79 -7.69 -0.42
N GLY A 127 5.07 -7.53 -1.53
CA GLY A 127 3.79 -8.17 -1.75
C GLY A 127 3.97 -9.45 -2.54
N TYR A 128 3.10 -10.44 -2.33
CA TYR A 128 3.22 -11.72 -3.01
C TYR A 128 1.98 -12.02 -3.83
N TYR A 129 2.23 -12.56 -5.02
CA TYR A 129 1.23 -13.11 -5.91
C TYR A 129 1.60 -14.53 -6.32
N PHE A 130 0.61 -15.28 -6.77
CA PHE A 130 0.77 -16.66 -7.23
C PHE A 130 0.25 -16.76 -8.65
N LEU A 131 0.99 -17.47 -9.50
CA LEU A 131 0.64 -17.72 -10.88
C LEU A 131 0.33 -19.20 -11.08
N SER A 132 -0.70 -19.50 -11.87
CA SER A 132 -1.03 -20.86 -12.28
C SER A 132 -1.74 -20.87 -13.63
N ASP A 133 -1.49 -21.91 -14.42
CA ASP A 133 -2.25 -22.27 -15.61
C ASP A 133 -3.18 -23.47 -15.38
N SER A 134 -3.14 -24.03 -14.18
CA SER A 134 -3.79 -25.31 -13.84
C SER A 134 -5.18 -25.15 -13.24
N ASP A 135 -5.53 -23.95 -12.77
CA ASP A 135 -6.87 -23.68 -12.21
C ASP A 135 -7.91 -23.61 -13.33
N PRO A 136 -9.02 -24.36 -13.26
CA PRO A 136 -10.06 -24.31 -14.27
C PRO A 136 -10.77 -22.95 -14.30
N GLY A 137 -11.41 -22.64 -15.41
CA GLY A 137 -12.15 -21.40 -15.64
C GLY A 137 -11.34 -20.35 -16.39
N GLU A 138 -11.97 -19.24 -16.67
CA GLU A 138 -11.40 -18.16 -17.45
C GLU A 138 -10.56 -17.19 -16.60
N ARG A 139 -9.64 -16.47 -17.26
CA ARG A 139 -8.94 -15.35 -16.64
C ARG A 139 -9.93 -14.23 -16.36
N LEU A 140 -9.89 -13.66 -15.16
CA LEU A 140 -10.56 -12.41 -14.89
C LEU A 140 -9.83 -11.31 -15.68
N THR A 141 -10.53 -10.73 -16.65
CA THR A 141 -10.01 -9.60 -17.44
C THR A 141 -10.79 -8.34 -17.07
N PRO A 142 -10.11 -7.16 -17.04
CA PRO A 142 -10.81 -5.90 -16.80
C PRO A 142 -11.95 -5.70 -17.81
N GLN A 143 -13.18 -5.66 -17.31
CA GLN A 143 -14.36 -5.48 -18.17
C GLN A 143 -14.56 -3.99 -18.48
N PRO A 144 -15.04 -3.65 -19.69
CA PRO A 144 -15.38 -2.28 -20.00
C PRO A 144 -16.43 -1.75 -19.04
N ILE A 145 -16.19 -0.55 -18.50
CA ILE A 145 -17.18 0.20 -17.75
C ILE A 145 -17.81 1.26 -18.66
N GLY A 146 -19.10 1.46 -18.55
CA GLY A 146 -19.80 2.48 -19.34
C GLY A 146 -19.32 3.90 -18.98
N ASP A 147 -19.45 4.79 -19.96
CA ASP A 147 -19.17 6.21 -19.74
C ASP A 147 -20.05 6.76 -18.63
N GLY A 148 -19.48 7.66 -17.83
CA GLY A 148 -20.23 8.38 -16.81
C GLY A 148 -21.21 9.37 -17.43
N ALA A 149 -22.01 9.99 -16.57
CA ALA A 149 -22.90 11.09 -16.98
C ALA A 149 -22.09 12.28 -17.53
N GLU A 150 -22.78 13.16 -18.28
CA GLU A 150 -22.24 14.35 -18.96
C GLU A 150 -21.07 15.03 -18.21
N PRO A 151 -19.98 15.36 -18.94
CA PRO A 151 -18.80 15.98 -18.35
C PRO A 151 -19.14 17.34 -17.74
N ARG A 152 -18.67 17.57 -16.51
CA ARG A 152 -18.88 18.83 -15.80
C ARG A 152 -17.67 19.76 -15.83
N GLU A 153 -16.47 19.17 -15.76
CA GLU A 153 -15.18 19.88 -15.74
C GLU A 153 -14.12 19.03 -16.41
N ASP A 154 -13.20 19.68 -17.12
CA ASP A 154 -12.02 19.03 -17.69
C ASP A 154 -10.99 18.80 -16.58
N MET A 155 -10.67 17.55 -16.32
CA MET A 155 -9.66 17.15 -15.35
C MET A 155 -8.32 16.98 -16.08
N MET A 156 -7.42 17.94 -15.90
CA MET A 156 -6.09 17.98 -16.52
C MET A 156 -4.96 17.86 -15.50
N GLU A 157 -5.29 17.77 -14.21
CA GLU A 157 -4.38 17.62 -13.10
C GLU A 157 -4.98 16.72 -12.02
N PHE A 158 -4.13 16.21 -11.16
CA PHE A 158 -4.54 15.40 -9.99
C PHE A 158 -3.65 15.70 -8.79
N LYS A 159 -4.03 15.23 -7.61
CA LYS A 159 -3.21 15.33 -6.40
C LYS A 159 -2.29 14.12 -6.31
N ASP A 160 -1.00 14.35 -6.63
CA ASP A 160 0.04 13.33 -6.48
C ASP A 160 0.74 13.44 -5.12
N LYS A 161 1.49 12.42 -4.76
CA LYS A 161 2.10 12.25 -3.44
C LYS A 161 3.51 11.74 -3.57
N VAL A 162 4.42 12.38 -2.83
CA VAL A 162 5.78 11.87 -2.65
C VAL A 162 6.11 11.83 -1.16
N CYS A 163 6.99 10.94 -0.74
CA CYS A 163 7.44 10.89 0.66
C CYS A 163 8.91 10.54 0.77
N HIS A 164 9.47 10.98 1.90
CA HIS A 164 10.66 10.43 2.50
C HIS A 164 10.24 9.63 3.74
N GLU A 165 10.50 8.35 3.76
CA GLU A 165 10.21 7.42 4.85
C GLU A 165 11.26 6.32 4.85
N VAL A 166 11.97 6.19 5.96
CA VAL A 166 13.01 5.17 6.17
C VAL A 166 12.78 4.51 7.52
N ASP A 167 12.81 3.19 7.53
CA ASP A 167 12.66 2.36 8.74
C ASP A 167 14.04 1.93 9.23
N MET A 168 14.58 2.60 10.24
CA MET A 168 15.93 2.35 10.78
C MET A 168 15.90 1.77 12.19
N VAL A 169 14.98 2.22 13.03
CA VAL A 169 14.91 1.83 14.43
C VAL A 169 13.49 1.54 14.88
N SER A 170 13.34 0.56 15.77
CA SER A 170 12.12 0.35 16.54
C SER A 170 12.31 0.93 17.94
N PRO A 171 11.63 2.00 18.32
CA PRO A 171 11.91 2.70 19.58
C PRO A 171 11.62 1.85 20.84
N GLY A 172 10.81 0.80 20.71
CA GLY A 172 10.46 -0.12 21.78
C GLY A 172 11.01 -1.53 21.61
N GLU A 173 11.87 -1.74 20.59
CA GLU A 173 12.37 -3.06 20.21
C GLU A 173 11.27 -4.08 19.86
N ALA A 174 10.03 -3.62 19.76
CA ALA A 174 8.85 -4.39 19.39
C ALA A 174 7.74 -3.48 18.87
N GLY A 175 6.81 -4.03 18.10
CA GLY A 175 5.63 -3.33 17.62
C GLY A 175 5.73 -2.82 16.19
N PHE A 176 4.77 -1.99 15.81
CA PHE A 176 4.58 -1.55 14.42
C PHE A 176 5.22 -0.20 14.10
N LEU A 177 5.70 0.54 15.12
CA LEU A 177 6.32 1.83 14.91
C LEU A 177 7.79 1.64 14.56
N LEU A 178 8.13 1.97 13.35
CA LEU A 178 9.50 2.06 12.87
C LEU A 178 9.78 3.53 12.56
N LEU A 179 10.97 4.00 12.91
CA LEU A 179 11.38 5.39 12.74
C LEU A 179 12.66 5.47 11.94
N GLY A 180 12.85 6.59 11.28
CA GLY A 180 14.02 6.92 10.47
C GLY A 180 15.10 7.64 11.26
N GLU A 181 15.60 8.69 10.66
CA GLU A 181 16.82 9.43 11.03
C GLU A 181 16.79 9.92 12.46
N ASP A 182 17.96 9.80 13.12
CA ASP A 182 18.18 10.27 14.49
C ASP A 182 18.54 11.76 14.52
N PHE A 183 17.78 12.51 15.30
CA PHE A 183 17.98 13.95 15.54
C PHE A 183 18.64 14.26 16.89
N LYS A 184 19.05 13.25 17.65
CA LYS A 184 19.78 13.45 18.89
C LYS A 184 21.19 13.98 18.64
N TYR A 185 21.90 13.39 17.69
CA TYR A 185 23.28 13.72 17.37
C TYR A 185 23.43 14.65 16.15
N THR A 186 22.42 14.64 15.28
CA THR A 186 22.35 15.50 14.10
C THR A 186 21.03 16.26 14.11
N PRO A 187 20.93 17.33 14.92
CA PRO A 187 19.65 18.00 15.18
C PRO A 187 19.11 18.80 13.98
N SER A 188 19.94 19.06 12.96
CA SER A 188 19.55 19.75 11.74
C SER A 188 19.85 18.87 10.53
N GLN A 189 18.82 18.54 9.75
CA GLN A 189 18.94 17.68 8.56
C GLN A 189 18.10 18.22 7.40
N LYS A 190 18.49 17.86 6.17
CA LYS A 190 17.82 18.31 4.95
C LYS A 190 17.44 17.11 4.08
N PHE A 191 16.25 17.14 3.53
CA PHE A 191 15.63 16.07 2.76
C PHE A 191 15.19 16.59 1.40
N PRO A 192 15.92 16.29 0.31
CA PRO A 192 15.50 16.64 -1.03
C PRO A 192 14.39 15.67 -1.49
N LEU A 193 13.29 16.22 -2.00
CA LEU A 193 12.20 15.48 -2.62
C LEU A 193 11.97 15.99 -4.03
N ILE A 194 11.88 15.07 -4.98
CA ILE A 194 11.54 15.36 -6.38
C ILE A 194 10.03 15.23 -6.53
N LEU A 195 9.41 16.20 -7.18
CA LEU A 195 7.99 16.22 -7.48
C LEU A 195 7.79 16.08 -9.01
N PRO A 196 7.46 14.91 -9.53
CA PRO A 196 7.31 14.70 -10.97
C PRO A 196 6.22 15.58 -11.60
N ASP A 197 6.54 16.27 -12.69
CA ASP A 197 5.63 17.07 -13.54
C ASP A 197 4.59 17.92 -12.78
N PRO A 198 5.03 18.77 -11.82
CA PRO A 198 4.10 19.51 -10.99
C PRO A 198 3.41 20.64 -11.79
N VAL A 199 2.23 21.02 -11.36
CA VAL A 199 1.59 22.25 -11.85
C VAL A 199 2.35 23.45 -11.29
N LYS A 200 2.83 24.33 -12.18
CA LYS A 200 3.62 25.51 -11.79
C LYS A 200 2.84 26.42 -10.83
N GLY A 201 3.48 26.84 -9.75
CA GLY A 201 2.86 27.67 -8.72
C GLY A 201 1.78 26.95 -7.91
N GLY A 202 1.72 25.63 -8.01
CA GLY A 202 0.77 24.82 -7.26
C GLY A 202 1.06 24.84 -5.76
N THR A 203 0.00 24.78 -4.95
CA THR A 203 0.13 24.67 -3.49
C THR A 203 0.43 23.24 -3.09
N VAL A 204 1.51 23.06 -2.32
CA VAL A 204 1.93 21.77 -1.74
C VAL A 204 1.44 21.71 -0.30
N ASN A 205 0.75 20.63 0.05
CA ASN A 205 0.41 20.28 1.43
C ASN A 205 1.48 19.34 1.96
N MET A 206 2.21 19.78 2.98
CA MET A 206 3.27 19.01 3.63
C MET A 206 2.80 18.48 4.98
N GLU A 207 3.10 17.22 5.25
CA GLU A 207 2.95 16.60 6.56
C GLU A 207 4.28 16.00 6.99
N VAL A 208 4.73 16.36 8.19
CA VAL A 208 5.93 15.83 8.83
C VAL A 208 5.51 15.13 10.12
N SER A 209 5.76 13.83 10.20
CA SER A 209 5.60 13.06 11.43
C SER A 209 6.95 12.88 12.09
N PHE A 210 7.05 13.31 13.34
CA PHE A 210 8.29 13.38 14.11
C PHE A 210 8.02 12.91 15.53
N VAL A 211 8.88 12.06 16.06
CA VAL A 211 8.75 11.51 17.42
C VAL A 211 9.88 12.03 18.29
N SER A 212 9.54 12.62 19.44
CA SER A 212 10.51 13.08 20.43
C SER A 212 10.24 12.49 21.81
N LEU A 213 11.27 11.94 22.44
CA LEU A 213 11.22 11.39 23.79
C LEU A 213 11.98 12.34 24.74
N SER A 214 11.28 13.30 25.31
CA SER A 214 11.75 14.15 26.41
C SER A 214 11.06 13.76 27.70
N LYS A 215 11.81 13.59 28.79
CA LYS A 215 11.24 13.29 30.13
C LYS A 215 10.83 14.57 30.87
N SER A 216 11.35 15.73 30.46
CA SER A 216 10.99 17.02 31.06
C SER A 216 11.19 18.15 30.05
N GLY A 217 10.34 19.16 30.14
CA GLY A 217 10.36 20.31 29.22
C GLY A 217 9.88 19.99 27.82
N GLN A 218 9.55 21.01 27.05
CA GLN A 218 9.10 20.89 25.66
C GLN A 218 10.32 20.95 24.73
N THR A 219 10.27 20.15 23.66
CA THR A 219 11.19 20.29 22.53
C THR A 219 10.52 21.06 21.39
N GLU A 220 11.30 21.58 20.47
CA GLU A 220 10.81 22.41 19.36
C GLU A 220 11.26 21.80 18.03
N LEU A 221 10.35 21.85 17.05
CA LEU A 221 10.60 21.44 15.67
C LEU A 221 10.39 22.66 14.77
N SER A 222 11.45 23.09 14.09
CA SER A 222 11.40 24.15 13.08
C SER A 222 11.53 23.53 11.68
N LEU A 223 10.73 23.99 10.74
CA LEU A 223 10.68 23.49 9.37
C LEU A 223 11.02 24.58 8.37
N THR A 224 11.77 24.22 7.35
CA THR A 224 12.09 25.10 6.22
C THR A 224 11.80 24.41 4.89
N VAL A 225 11.54 25.17 3.85
CA VAL A 225 11.49 24.71 2.45
C VAL A 225 12.46 25.55 1.64
N ASP A 226 13.41 24.92 0.97
CA ASP A 226 14.48 25.59 0.19
C ASP A 226 15.20 26.69 0.99
N GLY A 227 15.37 26.46 2.30
CA GLY A 227 15.97 27.38 3.24
C GLY A 227 15.06 28.50 3.77
N GLN A 228 13.82 28.61 3.27
CA GLN A 228 12.84 29.57 3.77
C GLN A 228 12.07 28.98 4.96
N ALA A 229 12.02 29.72 6.07
CA ALA A 229 11.32 29.28 7.27
C ALA A 229 9.82 29.20 7.08
N LEU A 230 9.22 28.12 7.55
CA LEU A 230 7.78 27.98 7.65
C LEU A 230 7.26 28.46 9.04
N PRO A 231 5.97 28.77 9.16
CA PRO A 231 5.37 29.16 10.45
C PRO A 231 5.65 28.14 11.55
N GLY A 232 6.15 28.57 12.69
CA GLY A 232 6.51 27.73 13.85
C GLY A 232 7.32 28.49 14.87
N PRO A 233 8.10 27.80 15.75
CA PRO A 233 8.30 26.33 15.82
C PRO A 233 7.09 25.59 16.36
N ASP A 234 6.94 24.32 15.96
CA ASP A 234 5.98 23.40 16.54
C ASP A 234 6.56 22.78 17.84
N LYS A 235 5.73 22.61 18.87
CA LYS A 235 6.18 22.17 20.18
C LYS A 235 5.76 20.74 20.47
N ILE A 236 6.70 19.94 20.99
CA ILE A 236 6.48 18.55 21.40
C ILE A 236 6.58 18.50 22.92
N LYS A 237 5.51 18.04 23.57
CA LYS A 237 5.44 17.90 25.04
C LYS A 237 6.42 16.83 25.53
N SER A 238 6.78 16.88 26.79
CA SER A 238 7.44 15.78 27.50
C SER A 238 6.45 14.71 27.96
N THR A 239 6.96 13.53 28.23
CA THR A 239 6.22 12.43 28.87
C THR A 239 7.07 11.80 29.96
N ASP A 240 6.51 11.55 31.13
CA ASP A 240 7.11 10.83 32.25
C ASP A 240 6.80 9.32 32.23
N ASP A 241 5.94 8.90 31.32
CA ASP A 241 5.64 7.48 31.11
C ASP A 241 6.92 6.72 30.69
N LYS A 242 7.37 5.82 31.59
CA LYS A 242 8.58 5.01 31.39
C LYS A 242 8.47 4.01 30.23
N TYR A 243 7.25 3.67 29.81
CA TYR A 243 6.98 2.75 28.70
C TYR A 243 6.73 3.49 27.38
N SER A 244 6.69 4.83 27.40
CA SER A 244 6.48 5.60 26.19
C SER A 244 7.70 5.55 25.27
N HIS A 245 7.46 5.37 24.00
CA HIS A 245 8.47 5.43 22.94
C HIS A 245 8.77 6.88 22.49
N GLY A 246 8.08 7.83 23.04
CA GLY A 246 8.08 9.25 22.70
C GLY A 246 6.67 9.74 22.36
N LEU A 247 6.57 11.05 22.16
CA LEU A 247 5.33 11.67 21.69
C LEU A 247 5.51 12.05 20.22
N GLU A 248 4.54 11.65 19.42
CA GLU A 248 4.48 12.00 18.02
C GLU A 248 3.93 13.42 17.85
N LEU A 249 4.59 14.20 17.02
CA LEU A 249 4.08 15.44 16.44
C LEU A 249 3.82 15.20 14.96
N VAL A 250 2.63 15.56 14.51
CA VAL A 250 2.29 15.63 13.08
C VAL A 250 2.13 17.08 12.71
N ALA A 251 3.21 17.68 12.19
CA ALA A 251 3.23 19.06 11.71
C ALA A 251 2.68 19.11 10.27
N ARG A 252 1.73 20.04 10.01
CA ARG A 252 1.15 20.25 8.68
C ARG A 252 1.36 21.69 8.25
N LYS A 253 1.96 21.87 7.08
CA LYS A 253 2.30 23.17 6.49
C LYS A 253 1.89 23.19 5.03
N GLU A 254 1.75 24.38 4.50
CA GLU A 254 1.51 24.62 3.07
C GLU A 254 2.60 25.56 2.54
N PHE A 255 3.00 25.34 1.30
CA PHE A 255 3.92 26.22 0.60
C PHE A 255 3.66 26.22 -0.91
N GLN A 256 4.17 27.24 -1.61
CA GLN A 256 4.09 27.30 -3.07
C GLN A 256 5.33 26.65 -3.68
N LEU A 257 5.11 25.81 -4.67
CA LEU A 257 6.20 25.13 -5.36
C LEU A 257 6.84 26.02 -6.42
N ASN A 258 8.16 26.19 -6.36
CA ASN A 258 8.92 27.02 -7.30
C ASN A 258 9.59 26.23 -8.44
N GLY A 259 9.61 24.91 -8.36
CA GLY A 259 10.26 24.03 -9.33
C GLY A 259 9.67 22.61 -9.29
N ASP A 260 10.46 21.63 -9.69
CA ASP A 260 10.11 20.21 -9.69
C ASP A 260 10.74 19.45 -8.51
N ALA A 261 11.30 20.16 -7.56
CA ALA A 261 11.89 19.61 -6.34
C ALA A 261 11.70 20.60 -5.18
N ALA A 262 11.73 20.08 -3.95
CA ALA A 262 11.76 20.86 -2.72
C ALA A 262 12.77 20.23 -1.74
N VAL A 263 13.55 21.07 -1.05
CA VAL A 263 14.45 20.64 0.02
C VAL A 263 13.81 20.99 1.36
N ILE A 264 13.33 19.97 2.08
CA ILE A 264 12.73 20.14 3.40
C ILE A 264 13.85 20.12 4.45
N GLY A 265 13.99 21.21 5.18
CA GLY A 265 14.90 21.29 6.33
C GLY A 265 14.11 21.08 7.62
N ILE A 266 14.69 20.30 8.52
CA ILE A 266 14.14 19.99 9.85
C ILE A 266 15.21 20.31 10.88
N ASP A 267 14.87 21.17 11.84
CA ASP A 267 15.71 21.53 12.99
C ASP A 267 14.98 21.13 14.28
N HIS A 268 15.57 20.24 15.05
CA HIS A 268 15.05 19.80 16.35
C HIS A 268 15.86 20.44 17.48
N ARG A 269 15.19 21.25 18.28
CA ARG A 269 15.78 21.87 19.48
C ARG A 269 15.38 21.07 20.72
N ALA A 270 16.32 20.30 21.22
CA ALA A 270 16.15 19.55 22.45
C ALA A 270 16.40 20.41 23.69
N VAL A 271 15.73 20.11 24.81
CA VAL A 271 15.95 20.74 26.12
C VAL A 271 17.19 20.19 26.82
N SER A 272 17.69 19.03 26.41
CA SER A 272 18.91 18.42 26.92
C SER A 272 19.48 17.40 25.92
N THR A 273 20.76 17.04 26.12
CA THR A 273 21.49 16.09 25.25
C THR A 273 21.01 14.63 25.35
N VAL A 274 20.15 14.30 26.31
CA VAL A 274 19.62 12.94 26.49
C VAL A 274 18.32 12.71 25.76
N VAL A 275 17.70 13.75 25.20
CA VAL A 275 16.45 13.63 24.42
C VAL A 275 16.74 12.82 23.16
N ARG A 276 15.94 11.76 22.95
CA ARG A 276 15.90 11.00 21.69
C ARG A 276 14.83 11.58 20.78
N ALA A 277 15.14 11.70 19.52
CA ALA A 277 14.18 12.18 18.53
C ALA A 277 14.46 11.57 17.16
N ASN A 278 13.42 11.20 16.46
CA ASN A 278 13.53 10.56 15.15
C ASN A 278 12.44 11.08 14.20
N LEU A 279 12.80 11.17 12.94
CA LEU A 279 11.83 11.36 11.86
C LEU A 279 11.05 10.06 11.65
N ASN A 280 9.75 10.16 11.48
CA ASN A 280 8.92 9.06 11.00
C ASN A 280 8.78 9.15 9.47
N TYR A 281 8.23 10.26 8.97
CA TYR A 281 8.18 10.54 7.53
C TYR A 281 8.03 12.03 7.25
N ILE A 282 8.34 12.39 6.00
CA ILE A 282 7.92 13.63 5.35
C ILE A 282 7.05 13.21 4.17
N SER A 283 5.88 13.78 4.04
CA SER A 283 5.04 13.60 2.85
C SER A 283 4.63 14.93 2.25
N LEU A 284 4.63 14.99 0.92
CA LEU A 284 4.16 16.13 0.14
C LEU A 284 3.02 15.68 -0.76
N THR A 285 1.90 16.39 -0.71
CA THR A 285 0.77 16.24 -1.62
C THR A 285 0.68 17.49 -2.48
N TYR A 286 0.74 17.33 -3.80
CA TYR A 286 0.88 18.46 -4.72
C TYR A 286 0.04 18.25 -6.00
N PRO A 287 -0.37 19.32 -6.70
CA PRO A 287 -1.01 19.20 -8.00
C PRO A 287 0.02 18.80 -9.07
N ARG A 288 -0.26 17.71 -9.78
CA ARG A 288 0.54 17.20 -10.88
C ARG A 288 -0.27 17.23 -12.16
N ASN A 289 0.40 17.56 -13.28
CA ASN A 289 -0.24 17.50 -14.60
C ASN A 289 -0.63 16.05 -14.93
N LEU A 290 -1.81 15.88 -15.50
CA LEU A 290 -2.30 14.59 -15.95
C LEU A 290 -1.68 14.26 -17.31
N ARG A 291 -0.45 13.78 -17.27
CA ARG A 291 0.36 13.45 -18.42
C ARG A 291 1.03 12.09 -18.24
N LEU A 292 0.90 11.24 -19.26
CA LEU A 292 1.58 9.93 -19.28
C LEU A 292 3.09 10.17 -19.40
N PRO A 293 3.90 9.73 -18.42
CA PRO A 293 5.35 9.96 -18.42
C PRO A 293 6.06 9.06 -19.44
N SER A 294 7.39 9.22 -19.57
CA SER A 294 8.20 8.52 -20.58
C SER A 294 8.21 6.99 -20.41
N ASP A 295 8.07 6.50 -19.19
CA ASP A 295 7.95 5.06 -18.86
C ASP A 295 6.57 4.47 -19.19
N LYS A 296 5.65 5.32 -19.67
CA LYS A 296 4.37 4.93 -20.22
C LYS A 296 3.43 4.23 -19.23
N TRP A 297 3.48 4.64 -17.95
CA TRP A 297 2.46 4.29 -16.99
C TRP A 297 2.28 5.39 -15.93
N LEU A 298 1.05 5.55 -15.42
CA LEU A 298 0.69 6.54 -14.41
C LEU A 298 -0.43 6.01 -13.53
N TYR A 299 -0.24 6.09 -12.21
CA TYR A 299 -1.29 5.90 -11.23
C TYR A 299 -1.77 7.28 -10.74
N PHE A 300 -3.08 7.48 -10.66
CA PHE A 300 -3.68 8.72 -10.19
C PHE A 300 -5.07 8.47 -9.61
N SER A 301 -5.55 9.42 -8.80
CA SER A 301 -6.91 9.35 -8.24
C SER A 301 -7.63 10.65 -8.56
N LEU A 302 -8.90 10.54 -8.97
CA LEU A 302 -9.76 11.65 -9.36
C LEU A 302 -11.17 11.45 -8.81
N ARG A 303 -11.87 12.56 -8.62
CA ARG A 303 -13.33 12.59 -8.51
C ARG A 303 -13.97 12.50 -9.89
N ALA A 304 -15.30 12.46 -9.93
CA ALA A 304 -16.04 12.44 -11.19
C ALA A 304 -15.76 13.69 -12.05
N GLY A 305 -15.49 13.48 -13.33
CA GLY A 305 -15.19 14.52 -14.31
C GLY A 305 -14.88 13.98 -15.70
N TYR A 306 -14.62 14.88 -16.64
CA TYR A 306 -14.08 14.56 -17.95
C TYR A 306 -12.56 14.60 -17.89
N VAL A 307 -11.92 13.46 -18.08
CA VAL A 307 -10.47 13.33 -17.90
C VAL A 307 -9.76 13.48 -19.23
N CYS A 308 -8.72 14.32 -19.24
CA CYS A 308 -7.86 14.56 -20.38
C CYS A 308 -6.41 14.23 -20.01
N LEU A 309 -5.91 13.07 -20.46
CA LEU A 309 -4.55 12.57 -20.23
C LEU A 309 -3.68 12.89 -21.43
N ASP A 310 -2.68 13.75 -21.26
CA ASP A 310 -1.68 14.07 -22.27
C ASP A 310 -0.65 12.95 -22.48
N GLY A 311 0.04 12.93 -23.62
CA GLY A 311 1.12 11.99 -23.93
C GLY A 311 0.66 10.57 -24.27
N ALA A 312 -0.64 10.41 -24.52
CA ALA A 312 -1.27 9.13 -24.85
C ALA A 312 -1.06 8.75 -26.33
N SER A 313 -1.13 7.45 -26.61
CA SER A 313 -1.16 6.88 -27.97
C SER A 313 -2.41 6.01 -28.15
N SER A 314 -2.63 5.52 -29.38
CA SER A 314 -3.72 4.58 -29.67
C SER A 314 -3.64 3.26 -28.87
N SER A 315 -2.49 2.96 -28.29
CA SER A 315 -2.28 1.78 -27.44
C SER A 315 -2.52 2.05 -25.95
N THR A 316 -2.78 3.30 -25.56
CA THR A 316 -3.03 3.68 -24.16
C THR A 316 -4.28 2.98 -23.63
N ARG A 317 -4.15 2.38 -22.46
CA ARG A 317 -5.20 1.73 -21.69
C ARG A 317 -5.36 2.41 -20.36
N VAL A 318 -6.58 2.50 -19.89
CA VAL A 318 -6.89 3.07 -18.57
C VAL A 318 -7.75 2.07 -17.82
N TRP A 319 -7.27 1.67 -16.65
CA TRP A 319 -7.99 0.79 -15.74
C TRP A 319 -8.45 1.55 -14.51
N ASP A 320 -9.66 1.32 -14.10
CA ASP A 320 -10.14 1.67 -12.76
C ASP A 320 -9.67 0.58 -11.82
N VAL A 321 -8.78 0.95 -10.91
CA VAL A 321 -8.14 0.06 -9.94
C VAL A 321 -8.53 0.42 -8.50
N THR A 322 -9.68 1.07 -8.33
CA THR A 322 -10.21 1.45 -7.01
C THR A 322 -10.39 0.23 -6.11
N ASP A 323 -10.88 -0.87 -6.68
CA ASP A 323 -10.85 -2.19 -6.08
C ASP A 323 -9.90 -3.09 -6.90
N PRO A 324 -8.72 -3.43 -6.39
CA PRO A 324 -7.75 -4.25 -7.13
C PRO A 324 -8.22 -5.66 -7.47
N LEU A 325 -9.28 -6.15 -6.84
CA LEU A 325 -9.90 -7.45 -7.15
C LEU A 325 -11.06 -7.32 -8.14
N GLN A 326 -11.51 -6.10 -8.45
CA GLN A 326 -12.61 -5.80 -9.36
C GLN A 326 -12.23 -4.72 -10.37
N VAL A 327 -11.06 -4.88 -11.01
CA VAL A 327 -10.54 -3.92 -11.98
C VAL A 327 -11.46 -3.82 -13.20
N SER A 328 -11.76 -2.59 -13.61
CA SER A 328 -12.53 -2.30 -14.82
C SER A 328 -11.69 -1.54 -15.84
N ARG A 329 -12.01 -1.63 -17.11
CA ARG A 329 -11.37 -0.88 -18.20
C ARG A 329 -12.24 0.29 -18.61
N MET A 330 -11.64 1.48 -18.72
CA MET A 330 -12.32 2.68 -19.21
C MET A 330 -12.43 2.65 -20.74
N ASN A 331 -13.56 3.17 -21.28
CA ASN A 331 -13.68 3.49 -22.69
C ASN A 331 -12.96 4.80 -22.97
N VAL A 332 -11.83 4.72 -23.68
CA VAL A 332 -10.96 5.86 -23.88
C VAL A 332 -10.97 6.27 -25.35
N SER A 333 -11.25 7.54 -25.62
CA SER A 333 -11.07 8.15 -26.95
C SER A 333 -9.68 8.75 -27.05
N VAL A 334 -8.91 8.39 -28.06
CA VAL A 334 -7.55 8.91 -28.27
C VAL A 334 -7.48 9.73 -29.53
N ALA A 335 -7.11 11.01 -29.40
CA ALA A 335 -6.91 11.92 -30.51
C ALA A 335 -5.82 12.96 -30.20
N GLY A 336 -4.97 13.31 -31.17
CA GLY A 336 -3.98 14.38 -31.02
C GLY A 336 -2.99 14.18 -29.86
N GLY A 337 -2.65 12.95 -29.50
CA GLY A 337 -1.74 12.65 -28.38
C GLY A 337 -2.41 12.77 -26.98
N LYS A 338 -3.73 12.82 -26.94
CA LYS A 338 -4.52 12.85 -25.72
C LYS A 338 -5.47 11.69 -25.65
N ALA A 339 -5.61 11.11 -24.46
CA ALA A 339 -6.66 10.15 -24.14
C ALA A 339 -7.72 10.83 -23.29
N ALA A 340 -9.00 10.66 -23.63
CA ALA A 340 -10.11 11.28 -22.92
C ALA A 340 -11.22 10.28 -22.63
N TRP A 341 -11.83 10.42 -21.46
CA TRP A 341 -12.98 9.64 -21.02
C TRP A 341 -13.75 10.35 -19.92
N THR A 342 -15.00 9.98 -19.73
CA THR A 342 -15.80 10.41 -18.59
C THR A 342 -15.71 9.38 -17.46
N THR A 343 -15.37 9.81 -16.25
CA THR A 343 -15.37 8.92 -15.09
C THR A 343 -16.79 8.58 -14.66
N PRO A 344 -17.06 7.37 -14.16
CA PRO A 344 -18.33 7.09 -13.50
C PRO A 344 -18.55 8.04 -12.33
N TYR A 345 -19.79 8.49 -12.14
CA TYR A 345 -20.12 9.30 -10.97
C TYR A 345 -19.86 8.49 -9.69
N ALA A 346 -19.06 9.07 -8.79
CA ALA A 346 -18.79 8.51 -7.47
C ALA A 346 -18.73 9.64 -6.43
N ALA A 347 -19.27 9.36 -5.24
CA ALA A 347 -19.17 10.30 -4.11
C ALA A 347 -17.73 10.40 -3.54
N VAL A 348 -16.90 9.40 -3.85
CA VAL A 348 -15.50 9.28 -3.42
C VAL A 348 -14.56 9.29 -4.62
N GLU A 349 -13.29 9.63 -4.39
CA GLU A 349 -12.24 9.47 -5.40
C GLU A 349 -12.14 8.03 -5.88
N ARG A 350 -11.92 7.88 -7.18
CA ARG A 350 -11.58 6.59 -7.79
C ARG A 350 -10.13 6.62 -8.23
N SER A 351 -9.49 5.46 -8.20
CA SER A 351 -8.09 5.28 -8.56
C SER A 351 -7.97 4.66 -9.94
N TYR A 352 -7.08 5.22 -10.75
CA TYR A 352 -6.86 4.82 -12.13
C TYR A 352 -5.40 4.46 -12.38
N ALA A 353 -5.18 3.52 -13.26
CA ALA A 353 -3.89 3.21 -13.83
C ALA A 353 -3.96 3.38 -15.35
N ALA A 354 -3.26 4.38 -15.89
CA ALA A 354 -3.06 4.55 -17.33
C ALA A 354 -1.73 3.91 -17.72
N TRP A 355 -1.70 3.14 -18.82
CA TRP A 355 -0.50 2.42 -19.22
C TRP A 355 -0.51 2.05 -20.72
N GLU A 356 0.67 1.75 -21.26
CA GLU A 356 0.85 1.25 -22.62
C GLU A 356 1.64 -0.06 -22.63
N PRO A 357 1.33 -1.02 -23.51
CA PRO A 357 2.09 -2.29 -23.60
C PRO A 357 3.58 -2.13 -23.90
N ALA A 358 3.97 -1.04 -24.55
CA ALA A 358 5.38 -0.70 -24.82
C ALA A 358 6.06 0.03 -23.64
N GLY A 359 5.36 0.26 -22.53
CA GLY A 359 5.88 0.96 -21.37
C GLY A 359 6.93 0.17 -20.59
N SER A 360 7.75 0.89 -19.84
CA SER A 360 8.73 0.30 -18.92
C SER A 360 8.09 0.00 -17.57
N LEU A 361 7.32 -1.08 -17.52
CA LEU A 361 6.62 -1.51 -16.31
C LEU A 361 7.51 -2.40 -15.44
N PRO A 362 7.43 -2.29 -14.10
CA PRO A 362 8.12 -3.20 -13.21
C PRO A 362 7.67 -4.65 -13.41
N GLN A 363 8.63 -5.56 -13.29
CA GLN A 363 8.37 -7.00 -13.37
C GLN A 363 8.42 -7.60 -11.97
N PRO A 364 7.49 -8.50 -11.62
CA PRO A 364 7.58 -9.24 -10.38
C PRO A 364 8.82 -10.15 -10.38
N ALA A 365 9.46 -10.30 -9.23
CA ALA A 365 10.58 -11.21 -9.06
C ALA A 365 10.06 -12.63 -8.79
N TYR A 366 10.66 -13.64 -9.45
CA TYR A 366 10.43 -15.04 -9.10
C TYR A 366 10.91 -15.32 -7.67
N VAL A 367 10.10 -16.02 -6.89
CA VAL A 367 10.47 -16.47 -5.54
C VAL A 367 10.70 -17.97 -5.53
N GLU A 368 9.69 -18.76 -5.87
CA GLU A 368 9.74 -20.21 -5.83
C GLU A 368 8.60 -20.88 -6.60
N THR A 369 8.78 -22.12 -6.97
CA THR A 369 7.67 -23.01 -7.32
C THR A 369 7.07 -23.56 -6.03
N VAL A 370 5.77 -23.32 -5.82
CA VAL A 370 5.07 -23.61 -4.58
C VAL A 370 4.71 -25.10 -4.52
N ARG A 371 5.03 -25.77 -3.42
CA ARG A 371 4.56 -27.12 -3.14
C ARG A 371 3.04 -27.11 -2.95
N ASN A 372 2.34 -28.04 -3.60
CA ASN A 372 0.90 -28.19 -3.39
C ASN A 372 0.58 -28.49 -1.92
N GLN A 373 -0.47 -27.86 -1.43
CA GLN A 373 -0.99 -28.02 -0.07
C GLN A 373 -2.50 -27.81 -0.05
N ASN A 374 -3.19 -28.51 0.85
CA ASN A 374 -4.63 -28.40 1.01
C ASN A 374 -4.99 -28.27 2.50
N LEU A 375 -4.73 -27.07 3.04
CA LEU A 375 -4.98 -26.78 4.45
C LEU A 375 -6.48 -26.70 4.75
N HIS A 376 -7.28 -26.20 3.81
CA HIS A 376 -8.74 -26.08 3.99
C HIS A 376 -9.45 -27.44 4.12
N ALA A 377 -8.92 -28.52 3.52
CA ALA A 377 -9.51 -29.84 3.64
C ALA A 377 -9.00 -30.63 4.87
N LYS A 378 -8.15 -30.04 5.69
CA LYS A 378 -7.69 -30.71 6.92
C LYS A 378 -8.72 -30.56 8.03
N PRO A 379 -8.85 -31.57 8.93
CA PRO A 379 -9.65 -31.41 10.15
C PRO A 379 -9.13 -30.23 10.97
N VAL A 380 -10.03 -29.58 11.68
CA VAL A 380 -9.67 -28.48 12.59
C VAL A 380 -8.76 -29.06 13.69
N PRO A 381 -7.53 -28.57 13.82
CA PRO A 381 -6.63 -29.05 14.88
C PRO A 381 -7.03 -28.45 16.23
N GLU A 382 -6.87 -29.20 17.32
CA GLU A 382 -7.06 -28.69 18.66
C GLU A 382 -5.93 -27.74 19.09
N MET A 383 -4.72 -27.94 18.55
CA MET A 383 -3.55 -27.10 18.80
C MET A 383 -2.75 -26.83 17.53
N VAL A 384 -2.29 -25.60 17.37
CA VAL A 384 -1.38 -25.18 16.29
C VAL A 384 -0.09 -24.65 16.92
N ILE A 385 1.04 -25.21 16.52
CA ILE A 385 2.37 -24.74 16.93
C ILE A 385 3.02 -24.05 15.72
N VAL A 386 3.32 -22.76 15.87
CA VAL A 386 4.06 -21.97 14.88
C VAL A 386 5.48 -21.78 15.38
N THR A 387 6.45 -22.25 14.59
CA THR A 387 7.87 -22.21 14.98
C THR A 387 8.77 -21.97 13.75
N PRO A 388 9.94 -21.31 13.93
CA PRO A 388 11.00 -21.31 12.94
C PRO A 388 11.48 -22.74 12.64
N SER A 389 11.98 -22.96 11.42
CA SER A 389 12.44 -24.29 10.96
C SER A 389 13.53 -24.90 11.83
N GLU A 390 14.40 -24.07 12.41
CA GLU A 390 15.51 -24.47 13.27
C GLU A 390 15.02 -25.16 14.57
N TRP A 391 13.81 -24.84 15.02
CA TRP A 391 13.24 -25.39 16.26
C TRP A 391 12.16 -26.44 16.00
N ARG A 392 12.10 -26.94 14.76
CA ARG A 392 11.10 -27.92 14.35
C ARG A 392 11.10 -29.16 15.25
N SER A 393 12.28 -29.70 15.59
CA SER A 393 12.40 -30.89 16.44
C SER A 393 11.85 -30.69 17.85
N GLN A 394 11.99 -29.49 18.41
CA GLN A 394 11.43 -29.14 19.72
C GLN A 394 9.91 -28.97 19.66
N ALA A 395 9.41 -28.35 18.58
CA ALA A 395 7.98 -28.26 18.35
C ALA A 395 7.32 -29.62 18.13
N ASP A 396 7.98 -30.53 17.39
CA ASP A 396 7.50 -31.92 17.20
C ASP A 396 7.44 -32.68 18.52
N ARG A 397 8.47 -32.54 19.39
CA ARG A 397 8.44 -33.12 20.74
C ARG A 397 7.28 -32.64 21.59
N LEU A 398 6.98 -31.30 21.53
CA LEU A 398 5.84 -30.74 22.23
C LEU A 398 4.52 -31.26 21.67
N ALA A 399 4.40 -31.34 20.35
CA ALA A 399 3.22 -31.90 19.69
C ALA A 399 3.00 -33.36 20.05
N ASP A 400 4.08 -34.17 20.14
CA ASP A 400 4.01 -35.58 20.51
C ASP A 400 3.58 -35.74 21.97
N PHE A 401 4.05 -34.88 22.87
CA PHE A 401 3.62 -34.88 24.26
C PHE A 401 2.09 -34.68 24.35
N HIS A 402 1.54 -33.68 23.63
CA HIS A 402 0.09 -33.41 23.65
C HIS A 402 -0.75 -34.45 22.87
N ARG A 403 -0.16 -35.31 22.04
CA ARG A 403 -0.88 -36.40 21.40
C ARG A 403 -1.01 -37.64 22.31
N GLY A 404 -0.22 -37.68 23.35
CA GLY A 404 -0.19 -38.81 24.33
C GLY A 404 -1.13 -38.60 25.53
N ASP A 405 -1.71 -37.44 25.65
CA ASP A 405 -2.77 -37.12 26.62
C ASP A 405 -4.15 -37.33 25.98
#